data_154e4b393e542df579e7dce0d6b72888
#
_entry.id   154e4b393e542df579e7dce0d6b72888
#
_cell.length_a   1.000
_cell.length_b   1.000
_cell.length_c   1.000
_cell.angle_alpha   90.00
_cell.angle_beta   90.00
_cell.angle_gamma   90.00
#
_symmetry.space_group_name_H-M   'P 1'
#
loop_
_entity.id
_entity.type
_entity.pdbx_description
1 polymer ?
#
loop_
_entity_poly.entity_id
_entity_poly.type
_entity_poly.pdbx_seq_one_letter_code
_entity_poly.pdbx_strand_id
1 'polypeptide(L)'
;MSGSSVAFLILYVDDILLIGDTEFLNSIKGYLNKNFSMKDLDEAAYILGIKFYRDRSRRLIGLSQSTYLDNFEEVQNGSVKERVLHVLQGVKLSQTPCPTIAEDREKMKVIPYVSAIGSIMYAMLCTRPDVCLATSFAGRYQ
;
A
#
# COMPACT_ATOMS: atom_id res chain seq x y z
N MET A 1 27.95 31.16 4.38
CA MET A 1 27.24 30.23 5.30
C MET A 1 27.23 28.90 4.62
N SER A 2 27.99 27.92 5.12
CA SER A 2 28.00 26.56 4.60
C SER A 2 26.67 25.89 4.98
N GLY A 3 25.77 25.76 4.01
CA GLY A 3 24.54 25.01 4.22
C GLY A 3 24.89 23.53 4.38
N SER A 4 24.45 22.90 5.46
CA SER A 4 24.57 21.46 5.66
C SER A 4 23.68 20.76 4.64
N SER A 5 24.27 20.03 3.67
CA SER A 5 23.51 19.16 2.78
C SER A 5 23.00 17.97 3.56
N VAL A 6 21.71 17.68 3.46
CA VAL A 6 21.05 16.55 4.14
C VAL A 6 20.49 15.61 3.10
N ALA A 7 20.71 14.32 3.29
CA ALA A 7 20.05 13.27 2.51
C ALA A 7 19.39 12.26 3.45
N PHE A 8 18.24 11.77 3.02
CA PHE A 8 17.56 10.65 3.64
C PHE A 8 17.78 9.41 2.78
N LEU A 9 18.13 8.31 3.42
CA LEU A 9 18.28 7.01 2.81
C LEU A 9 17.25 6.08 3.46
N ILE A 10 16.35 5.54 2.65
CA ILE A 10 15.34 4.58 3.06
C ILE A 10 15.68 3.26 2.40
N LEU A 11 15.96 2.24 3.20
CA LEU A 11 16.27 0.89 2.76
C LEU A 11 15.06 -0.01 2.99
N TYR A 12 14.66 -0.74 1.95
CA TYR A 12 13.63 -1.77 2.04
C TYR A 12 14.05 -2.99 1.22
N VAL A 13 14.43 -4.05 1.91
CA VAL A 13 14.96 -5.30 1.33
C VAL A 13 16.07 -5.00 0.33
N ASP A 14 15.79 -5.02 -0.96
CA ASP A 14 16.76 -4.82 -2.05
C ASP A 14 16.70 -3.40 -2.65
N ASP A 15 15.69 -2.61 -2.29
CA ASP A 15 15.48 -1.26 -2.82
C ASP A 15 16.03 -0.18 -1.88
N ILE A 16 16.68 0.83 -2.46
CA ILE A 16 17.13 2.04 -1.75
C ILE A 16 16.49 3.26 -2.37
N LEU A 17 15.76 4.03 -1.57
CA LEU A 17 15.28 5.35 -1.95
C LEU A 17 16.18 6.43 -1.34
N LEU A 18 16.70 7.30 -2.19
CA LEU A 18 17.51 8.45 -1.79
C LEU A 18 16.71 9.73 -1.98
N ILE A 19 16.66 10.57 -0.95
CA ILE A 19 15.95 11.86 -0.98
C ILE A 19 16.89 12.94 -0.45
N GLY A 20 17.12 13.99 -1.23
CA GLY A 20 18.01 15.07 -0.81
C GLY A 20 18.38 16.00 -1.96
N ASP A 21 19.49 16.74 -1.78
CA ASP A 21 20.05 17.61 -2.78
C ASP A 21 20.77 16.79 -3.86
N THR A 22 20.54 17.14 -5.13
CA THR A 22 21.00 16.38 -6.31
C THR A 22 22.53 16.16 -6.31
N GLU A 23 23.32 17.18 -5.98
CA GLU A 23 24.79 17.05 -5.94
C GLU A 23 25.23 16.05 -4.87
N PHE A 24 24.62 16.15 -3.70
CA PHE A 24 24.94 15.25 -2.59
C PHE A 24 24.48 13.83 -2.87
N LEU A 25 23.29 13.65 -3.47
CA LEU A 25 22.79 12.33 -3.88
C LEU A 25 23.72 11.65 -4.89
N ASN A 26 24.30 12.39 -5.85
CA ASN A 26 25.24 11.83 -6.82
C ASN A 26 26.50 11.27 -6.13
N SER A 27 26.99 11.93 -5.09
CA SER A 27 28.14 11.42 -4.32
C SER A 27 27.79 10.11 -3.58
N ILE A 28 26.57 10.02 -3.01
CA ILE A 28 26.09 8.82 -2.32
C ILE A 28 25.91 7.67 -3.33
N LYS A 29 25.28 7.94 -4.49
CA LYS A 29 25.15 6.97 -5.58
C LYS A 29 26.50 6.42 -6.04
N GLY A 30 27.49 7.31 -6.21
CA GLY A 30 28.87 6.93 -6.55
C GLY A 30 29.50 6.00 -5.51
N TYR A 31 29.30 6.28 -4.22
CA TYR A 31 29.78 5.43 -3.13
C TYR A 31 29.09 4.05 -3.12
N LEU A 32 27.75 4.03 -3.28
CA LEU A 32 26.97 2.79 -3.30
C LEU A 32 27.37 1.91 -4.48
N ASN A 33 27.45 2.46 -5.69
CA ASN A 33 27.86 1.71 -6.89
C ASN A 33 29.29 1.15 -6.82
N LYS A 34 30.17 1.81 -6.08
CA LYS A 34 31.55 1.33 -5.89
C LYS A 34 31.63 0.14 -4.93
N ASN A 35 30.76 0.09 -3.94
CA ASN A 35 30.84 -0.90 -2.85
C ASN A 35 29.82 -2.04 -3.00
N PHE A 36 28.75 -1.83 -3.77
CA PHE A 36 27.66 -2.78 -3.94
C PHE A 36 27.31 -2.93 -5.41
N SER A 37 26.90 -4.14 -5.82
CA SER A 37 26.39 -4.39 -7.17
C SER A 37 24.94 -3.87 -7.26
N MET A 38 24.78 -2.58 -7.55
CA MET A 38 23.47 -1.92 -7.59
C MET A 38 23.23 -1.28 -8.97
N LYS A 39 21.96 -1.17 -9.34
CA LYS A 39 21.52 -0.46 -10.55
C LYS A 39 20.84 0.84 -10.13
N ASP A 40 21.29 1.96 -10.67
CA ASP A 40 20.58 3.23 -10.53
C ASP A 40 19.33 3.20 -11.42
N LEU A 41 18.17 3.46 -10.84
CA LEU A 41 16.88 3.51 -11.52
C LEU A 41 16.44 4.96 -11.79
N ASP A 42 17.33 5.93 -11.65
CA ASP A 42 17.09 7.34 -11.84
C ASP A 42 16.06 7.95 -10.88
N GLU A 43 15.08 8.72 -11.40
CA GLU A 43 14.05 9.34 -10.58
C GLU A 43 13.01 8.30 -10.15
N ALA A 44 12.71 8.25 -8.86
CA ALA A 44 11.77 7.27 -8.31
C ALA A 44 10.36 7.48 -8.88
N ALA A 45 9.90 6.53 -9.68
CA ALA A 45 8.54 6.48 -10.20
C ALA A 45 7.63 5.57 -9.35
N TYR A 46 8.21 4.54 -8.74
CA TYR A 46 7.53 3.58 -7.88
C TYR A 46 8.39 3.23 -6.68
N ILE A 47 7.76 3.00 -5.53
CA ILE A 47 8.35 2.34 -4.38
C ILE A 47 7.27 1.54 -3.65
N LEU A 48 7.56 0.29 -3.29
CA LEU A 48 6.63 -0.59 -2.56
C LEU A 48 5.24 -0.69 -3.21
N GLY A 49 5.16 -0.71 -4.55
CA GLY A 49 3.89 -0.74 -5.28
C GLY A 49 3.11 0.60 -5.29
N ILE A 50 3.67 1.65 -4.71
CA ILE A 50 3.10 3.00 -4.74
C ILE A 50 3.74 3.79 -5.87
N LYS A 51 2.91 4.32 -6.76
CA LYS A 51 3.33 5.21 -7.84
C LYS A 51 3.49 6.64 -7.32
N PHE A 52 4.62 7.27 -7.64
CA PHE A 52 4.87 8.68 -7.37
C PHE A 52 4.54 9.52 -8.58
N TYR A 53 3.77 10.57 -8.37
CA TYR A 53 3.60 11.66 -9.30
C TYR A 53 4.21 12.92 -8.69
N ARG A 54 5.10 13.60 -9.40
CA ARG A 54 5.76 14.80 -8.91
C ARG A 54 5.68 15.91 -9.94
N ASP A 55 5.12 17.04 -9.54
CA ASP A 55 5.14 18.28 -10.30
C ASP A 55 5.92 19.33 -9.51
N ARG A 56 7.16 19.57 -9.94
CA ARG A 56 8.06 20.52 -9.26
C ARG A 56 7.60 21.96 -9.39
N SER A 57 6.96 22.32 -10.52
CA SER A 57 6.48 23.66 -10.80
C SER A 57 5.35 24.06 -9.87
N ARG A 58 4.47 23.11 -9.58
CA ARG A 58 3.31 23.25 -8.66
C ARG A 58 3.63 22.86 -7.22
N ARG A 59 4.85 22.37 -6.95
CA ARG A 59 5.26 21.82 -5.65
C ARG A 59 4.31 20.73 -5.16
N LEU A 60 3.85 19.87 -6.07
CA LEU A 60 2.88 18.82 -5.81
C LEU A 60 3.56 17.45 -5.85
N ILE A 61 3.22 16.61 -4.87
CA ILE A 61 3.53 15.18 -4.86
C ILE A 61 2.21 14.44 -4.73
N GLY A 62 1.95 13.50 -5.66
CA GLY A 62 0.82 12.59 -5.61
C GLY A 62 1.29 11.15 -5.42
N LEU A 63 0.53 10.38 -4.67
CA LEU A 63 0.75 8.95 -4.45
C LEU A 63 -0.46 8.19 -5.00
N SER A 64 -0.22 7.08 -5.70
CA SER A 64 -1.28 6.24 -6.24
C SER A 64 -0.94 4.76 -6.08
N GLN A 65 -1.94 3.97 -5.73
CA GLN A 65 -1.88 2.51 -5.70
C GLN A 65 -2.82 1.85 -6.73
N SER A 66 -3.15 2.57 -7.82
CA SER A 66 -4.11 2.06 -8.83
C SER A 66 -3.76 0.65 -9.28
N THR A 67 -2.52 0.40 -9.69
CA THR A 67 -2.07 -0.93 -10.14
C THR A 67 -2.25 -2.02 -9.07
N TYR A 68 -2.05 -1.69 -7.80
CA TYR A 68 -2.29 -2.64 -6.70
C TYR A 68 -3.78 -2.93 -6.52
N LEU A 69 -4.62 -1.91 -6.62
CA LEU A 69 -6.07 -2.04 -6.47
C LEU A 69 -6.68 -2.78 -7.67
N ASP A 70 -6.22 -2.50 -8.89
CA ASP A 70 -6.67 -3.19 -10.12
C ASP A 70 -6.36 -4.70 -10.04
N ASN A 71 -5.15 -5.07 -9.60
CA ASN A 71 -4.80 -6.48 -9.39
C ASN A 71 -5.65 -7.16 -8.30
N PHE A 72 -6.10 -6.40 -7.30
CA PHE A 72 -6.98 -6.94 -6.27
C PHE A 72 -8.40 -7.23 -6.79
N GLU A 73 -8.90 -6.43 -7.72
CA GLU A 73 -10.19 -6.67 -8.39
C GLU A 73 -10.15 -7.91 -9.31
N GLU A 74 -9.05 -8.16 -10.01
CA GLU A 74 -8.88 -9.35 -10.86
C GLU A 74 -8.90 -10.66 -10.06
N VAL A 75 -8.32 -10.68 -8.86
CA VAL A 75 -8.30 -11.87 -7.99
C VAL A 75 -9.69 -12.25 -7.49
N GLN A 76 -10.63 -11.31 -7.43
CA GLN A 76 -11.99 -11.53 -6.95
C GLN A 76 -13.02 -11.91 -8.04
N ASN A 77 -12.59 -12.26 -9.26
CA ASN A 77 -13.47 -12.71 -10.36
C ASN A 77 -14.71 -11.83 -10.60
N GLY A 78 -14.51 -10.77 -11.36
CA GLY A 78 -15.49 -10.31 -12.33
C GLY A 78 -16.91 -10.14 -11.85
N SER A 79 -17.22 -9.25 -10.97
CA SER A 79 -18.51 -8.55 -10.81
C SER A 79 -18.57 -7.73 -9.53
N VAL A 80 -17.54 -6.99 -9.23
CA VAL A 80 -17.68 -5.96 -8.20
C VAL A 80 -18.20 -4.71 -8.88
N LYS A 81 -19.52 -4.61 -9.03
CA LYS A 81 -20.16 -3.31 -9.21
C LYS A 81 -19.67 -2.42 -8.08
N GLU A 82 -19.29 -1.21 -8.42
CA GLU A 82 -18.93 -0.10 -7.52
C GLU A 82 -19.87 -0.07 -6.30
N ARG A 83 -19.57 -0.90 -5.30
CA ARG A 83 -20.31 -0.93 -4.04
C ARG A 83 -19.55 -0.02 -3.10
N VAL A 84 -20.05 1.20 -2.99
CA VAL A 84 -19.70 2.07 -1.87
C VAL A 84 -19.85 1.24 -0.59
N LEU A 85 -18.77 1.05 0.12
CA LEU A 85 -18.74 0.33 1.40
C LEU A 85 -19.47 1.19 2.43
N HIS A 86 -20.80 1.11 2.42
CA HIS A 86 -21.63 1.70 3.46
C HIS A 86 -21.49 0.82 4.70
N VAL A 87 -20.64 1.23 5.63
CA VAL A 87 -20.78 0.75 7.01
C VAL A 87 -22.10 1.27 7.51
N LEU A 88 -23.11 0.41 7.49
CA LEU A 88 -24.43 0.76 8.01
C LEU A 88 -24.29 1.11 9.49
N GLN A 89 -24.63 2.35 9.84
CA GLN A 89 -24.72 2.77 11.23
C GLN A 89 -25.69 1.85 11.98
N GLY A 90 -25.24 1.26 13.09
CA GLY A 90 -26.08 0.42 13.95
C GLY A 90 -25.95 -1.09 13.72
N VAL A 91 -25.18 -1.57 12.75
CA VAL A 91 -24.88 -3.00 12.62
C VAL A 91 -23.94 -3.41 13.76
N LYS A 92 -24.47 -4.14 14.74
CA LYS A 92 -23.69 -4.82 15.76
C LYS A 92 -23.24 -6.16 15.21
N LEU A 93 -22.00 -6.25 14.78
CA LEU A 93 -21.39 -7.53 14.46
C LEU A 93 -21.22 -8.30 15.79
N SER A 94 -21.70 -9.54 15.85
CA SER A 94 -21.61 -10.41 17.02
C SER A 94 -21.31 -11.85 16.56
N GLN A 95 -20.98 -12.71 17.49
CA GLN A 95 -20.79 -14.15 17.17
C GLN A 95 -22.12 -14.87 16.83
N THR A 96 -23.26 -14.26 17.14
CA THR A 96 -24.57 -14.86 16.91
C THR A 96 -24.86 -15.24 15.45
N PRO A 97 -24.47 -14.44 14.43
CA PRO A 97 -24.62 -14.81 13.03
C PRO A 97 -23.50 -15.71 12.49
N CYS A 98 -22.64 -16.27 13.32
CA CYS A 98 -21.65 -17.26 12.86
C CYS A 98 -22.33 -18.49 12.26
N PRO A 99 -21.80 -19.03 11.14
CA PRO A 99 -22.38 -20.21 10.50
C PRO A 99 -22.37 -21.40 11.45
N THR A 100 -23.54 -21.86 11.82
CA THR A 100 -23.74 -23.04 12.67
C THR A 100 -23.79 -24.33 11.85
N ILE A 101 -24.13 -24.22 10.57
CA ILE A 101 -24.28 -25.34 9.64
C ILE A 101 -22.92 -25.67 9.03
N ALA A 102 -22.58 -26.98 8.98
CA ALA A 102 -21.30 -27.44 8.42
C ALA A 102 -21.09 -27.01 6.97
N GLU A 103 -22.14 -26.99 6.17
CA GLU A 103 -22.10 -26.57 4.77
C GLU A 103 -21.66 -25.10 4.59
N ASP A 104 -22.13 -24.20 5.44
CA ASP A 104 -21.75 -22.79 5.38
C ASP A 104 -20.32 -22.56 5.86
N ARG A 105 -19.84 -23.38 6.80
CA ARG A 105 -18.43 -23.36 7.21
C ARG A 105 -17.51 -23.82 6.09
N GLU A 106 -17.90 -24.84 5.33
CA GLU A 106 -17.11 -25.29 4.17
C GLU A 106 -17.06 -24.23 3.07
N LYS A 107 -18.16 -23.52 2.80
CA LYS A 107 -18.18 -22.37 1.87
C LYS A 107 -17.22 -21.27 2.30
N MET A 108 -17.13 -20.98 3.61
CA MET A 108 -16.21 -19.94 4.12
C MET A 108 -14.73 -20.32 4.01
N LYS A 109 -14.38 -21.61 4.06
CA LYS A 109 -12.98 -22.05 3.93
C LYS A 109 -12.35 -21.70 2.57
N VAL A 110 -13.16 -21.58 1.53
CA VAL A 110 -12.71 -21.23 0.18
C VAL A 110 -12.44 -19.73 0.03
N ILE A 111 -13.00 -18.91 0.95
CA ILE A 111 -12.85 -17.47 0.91
C ILE A 111 -11.56 -17.06 1.62
N PRO A 112 -10.58 -16.46 0.96
CA PRO A 112 -9.31 -16.04 1.58
C PRO A 112 -9.50 -14.76 2.40
N TYR A 113 -10.33 -14.83 3.46
CA TYR A 113 -10.75 -13.66 4.23
C TYR A 113 -9.58 -12.89 4.84
N VAL A 114 -8.64 -13.59 5.47
CA VAL A 114 -7.47 -12.98 6.12
C VAL A 114 -6.59 -12.26 5.09
N SER A 115 -6.38 -12.88 3.93
CA SER A 115 -5.62 -12.26 2.83
C SER A 115 -6.33 -11.02 2.29
N ALA A 116 -7.66 -11.07 2.11
CA ALA A 116 -8.45 -9.94 1.64
C ALA A 116 -8.37 -8.76 2.62
N ILE A 117 -8.57 -9.01 3.93
CA ILE A 117 -8.44 -7.96 4.96
C ILE A 117 -7.03 -7.40 4.99
N GLY A 118 -5.99 -8.24 4.91
CA GLY A 118 -4.59 -7.79 4.87
C GLY A 118 -4.31 -6.87 3.68
N SER A 119 -4.84 -7.19 2.52
CA SER A 119 -4.69 -6.36 1.30
C SER A 119 -5.39 -5.00 1.44
N ILE A 120 -6.58 -4.96 2.02
CA ILE A 120 -7.30 -3.70 2.29
C ILE A 120 -6.55 -2.88 3.35
N MET A 121 -6.00 -3.51 4.38
CA MET A 121 -5.18 -2.83 5.40
C MET A 121 -3.95 -2.17 4.78
N TYR A 122 -3.29 -2.83 3.84
CA TYR A 122 -2.16 -2.24 3.13
C TYR A 122 -2.59 -1.01 2.31
N ALA A 123 -3.67 -1.10 1.54
CA ALA A 123 -4.22 0.04 0.80
C ALA A 123 -4.60 1.20 1.74
N MET A 124 -5.24 0.90 2.85
CA MET A 124 -5.65 1.86 3.89
C MET A 124 -4.45 2.65 4.45
N LEU A 125 -3.39 1.95 4.80
CA LEU A 125 -2.21 2.57 5.40
C LEU A 125 -1.44 3.46 4.41
N CYS A 126 -1.46 3.11 3.12
CA CYS A 126 -0.67 3.80 2.12
C CYS A 126 -1.40 4.99 1.46
N THR A 127 -2.65 4.79 1.01
CA THR A 127 -3.34 5.81 0.19
C THR A 127 -4.83 5.97 0.48
N ARG A 128 -5.47 5.03 1.22
CA ARG A 128 -6.92 5.00 1.44
C ARG A 128 -7.32 5.02 2.93
N PRO A 129 -6.99 6.09 3.66
CA PRO A 129 -7.37 6.21 5.08
C PRO A 129 -8.90 6.25 5.29
N ASP A 130 -9.66 6.57 4.27
CA ASP A 130 -11.13 6.60 4.27
C ASP A 130 -11.78 5.24 4.59
N VAL A 131 -11.11 4.12 4.26
CA VAL A 131 -11.62 2.78 4.55
C VAL A 131 -11.22 2.24 5.94
N CYS A 132 -10.53 3.05 6.76
CA CYS A 132 -10.00 2.64 8.06
C CYS A 132 -11.05 2.06 9.00
N LEU A 133 -12.20 2.72 9.13
CA LEU A 133 -13.28 2.29 10.02
C LEU A 133 -13.83 0.93 9.60
N ALA A 134 -14.16 0.78 8.31
CA ALA A 134 -14.70 -0.47 7.77
C ALA A 134 -13.73 -1.64 7.92
N THR A 135 -12.43 -1.39 7.62
CA THR A 135 -11.38 -2.39 7.75
C THR A 135 -11.16 -2.80 9.20
N SER A 136 -11.20 -1.84 10.13
CA SER A 136 -11.09 -2.12 11.57
C SER A 136 -12.23 -2.98 12.08
N PHE A 137 -13.46 -2.75 11.60
CA PHE A 137 -14.60 -3.60 11.96
C PHE A 137 -14.46 -5.00 11.37
N ALA A 138 -14.17 -5.13 10.08
CA ALA A 138 -14.00 -6.41 9.43
C ALA A 138 -12.83 -7.23 10.03
N GLY A 139 -11.70 -6.58 10.33
CA GLY A 139 -10.52 -7.23 10.89
C GLY A 139 -10.70 -7.87 12.28
N ARG A 140 -11.77 -7.53 13.02
CA ARG A 140 -12.06 -8.13 14.33
C ARG A 140 -12.65 -9.55 14.22
N TYR A 141 -13.04 -9.97 13.04
CA TYR A 141 -13.73 -11.24 12.78
C TYR A 141 -12.89 -12.20 11.92
N GLN A 142 -11.57 -12.08 12.03
CA GLN A 142 -10.60 -13.00 11.41
C GLN A 142 -10.59 -14.35 12.12
#